data_73922265eb3e6e40132368bbbdb8d686
#
_entry.id   73922265eb3e6e40132368bbbdb8d686
#
_cell.length_a   1.000
_cell.length_b   1.000
_cell.length_c   1.000
_cell.angle_alpha   90.00
_cell.angle_beta   90.00
_cell.angle_gamma   90.00
#
_symmetry.space_group_name_H-M   'P 1'
#
loop_
_entity.id
_entity.type
_entity.pdbx_description
1 polymer ?
#
loop_
_entity_poly.entity_id
_entity_poly.type
_entity_poly.pdbx_seq_one_letter_code
_entity_poly.pdbx_strand_id
1 'polypeptide(L)'
;MPAKETDIVEVVKERYGAIARGEQSGCGCSAPGAVAKAIGYSEEDLTLAQQANLGLGCGNPLALAAIQPGMTVLDLGSGAGFDAFLAWRRVGPTGRVIGVDMTDDMLAQARKNAEGLGATNVEFRKGQIEHLPVEDGSVDLVISNCVINLSPDKPAVFREIYRVLKPGGQFAISDLVLLKELPEKVAKDVSAYVGCVAGASLLTDYVRVALEAGLAELAIPQIVPSSKLLVAYGLEQQKPATSCCGGSADSHWMYEAASAVASVKLHGKRP
;
A
#
# COMPACT_ATOMS: atom_id res chain seq x y z
N MET A 1 -19.27 -20.06 -1.99
CA MET A 1 -19.95 -18.82 -1.58
C MET A 1 -18.86 -17.79 -1.42
N PRO A 2 -18.97 -16.55 -1.91
CA PRO A 2 -18.00 -15.54 -1.56
C PRO A 2 -18.00 -15.37 -0.04
N ALA A 3 -16.82 -15.29 0.57
CA ALA A 3 -16.68 -14.96 1.98
C ALA A 3 -17.44 -13.65 2.24
N LYS A 4 -18.14 -13.55 3.37
CA LYS A 4 -18.78 -12.28 3.73
C LYS A 4 -17.69 -11.21 3.87
N GLU A 5 -18.00 -9.96 3.53
CA GLU A 5 -17.03 -8.82 3.63
C GLU A 5 -16.28 -8.79 4.96
N THR A 6 -16.96 -9.09 6.06
CA THR A 6 -16.41 -9.18 7.40
C THR A 6 -15.31 -10.26 7.50
N ASP A 7 -15.47 -11.37 6.77
CA ASP A 7 -14.50 -12.47 6.83
C ASP A 7 -13.21 -12.13 6.10
N ILE A 8 -13.25 -11.36 4.99
CA ILE A 8 -12.05 -11.03 4.23
C ILE A 8 -11.16 -10.00 4.96
N VAL A 9 -11.75 -9.04 5.68
CA VAL A 9 -11.01 -8.06 6.49
C VAL A 9 -10.26 -8.77 7.61
N GLU A 10 -10.87 -9.75 8.28
CA GLU A 10 -10.20 -10.52 9.34
C GLU A 10 -9.07 -11.40 8.77
N VAL A 11 -9.24 -11.99 7.58
CA VAL A 11 -8.16 -12.74 6.90
C VAL A 11 -6.96 -11.82 6.59
N VAL A 12 -7.23 -10.61 6.11
CA VAL A 12 -6.19 -9.60 5.84
C VAL A 12 -5.47 -9.22 7.13
N LYS A 13 -6.21 -8.91 8.21
CA LYS A 13 -5.62 -8.57 9.53
C LYS A 13 -4.71 -9.67 10.04
N GLU A 14 -5.17 -10.92 10.03
CA GLU A 14 -4.37 -12.05 10.53
C GLU A 14 -3.10 -12.23 9.70
N ARG A 15 -3.20 -12.15 8.37
CA ARG A 15 -2.03 -12.26 7.47
C ARG A 15 -0.99 -11.19 7.75
N TYR A 16 -1.41 -9.93 7.85
CA TYR A 16 -0.49 -8.81 8.08
C TYR A 16 0.00 -8.78 9.53
N GLY A 17 -0.82 -9.22 10.50
CA GLY A 17 -0.39 -9.45 11.88
C GLY A 17 0.72 -10.50 11.98
N ALA A 18 0.56 -11.65 11.31
CA ALA A 18 1.57 -12.70 11.26
C ALA A 18 2.89 -12.22 10.63
N ILE A 19 2.82 -11.33 9.61
CA ILE A 19 4.01 -10.71 9.02
C ILE A 19 4.69 -9.78 10.06
N ALA A 20 3.93 -8.95 10.77
CA ALA A 20 4.47 -8.06 11.80
C ALA A 20 5.14 -8.82 12.95
N ARG A 21 4.59 -9.99 13.33
CA ARG A 21 5.19 -10.88 14.33
C ARG A 21 6.40 -11.68 13.83
N GLY A 22 6.72 -11.60 12.53
CA GLY A 22 7.82 -12.35 11.90
C GLY A 22 7.51 -13.84 11.67
N GLU A 23 6.25 -14.24 11.76
CA GLU A 23 5.79 -15.61 11.53
C GLU A 23 5.67 -15.94 10.04
N GLN A 24 5.50 -14.92 9.22
CA GLN A 24 5.40 -15.02 7.78
C GLN A 24 6.23 -13.93 7.09
N SER A 25 6.71 -14.21 5.89
CA SER A 25 7.38 -13.21 5.04
C SER A 25 6.35 -12.32 4.31
N GLY A 26 6.78 -11.12 3.94
CA GLY A 26 6.03 -10.20 3.08
C GLY A 26 5.79 -10.73 1.67
N CYS A 27 5.78 -9.88 0.67
CA CYS A 27 5.53 -10.27 -0.71
C CYS A 27 6.79 -10.91 -1.36
N GLY A 28 6.75 -12.21 -1.58
CA GLY A 28 7.76 -12.95 -2.35
C GLY A 28 8.89 -13.58 -1.54
N CYS A 29 9.78 -14.31 -2.24
CA CYS A 29 10.92 -15.03 -1.66
C CYS A 29 12.21 -14.16 -1.61
N SER A 30 12.15 -12.91 -2.06
CA SER A 30 13.29 -11.99 -2.06
C SER A 30 13.43 -11.29 -0.72
N ALA A 31 14.68 -10.92 -0.37
CA ALA A 31 14.92 -10.09 0.81
C ALA A 31 14.14 -8.76 0.74
N PRO A 32 13.57 -8.26 1.85
CA PRO A 32 12.77 -7.02 1.86
C PRO A 32 13.44 -5.83 1.17
N GLY A 33 14.75 -5.67 1.34
CA GLY A 33 15.51 -4.60 0.68
C GLY A 33 15.57 -4.74 -0.84
N ALA A 34 15.63 -5.96 -1.39
CA ALA A 34 15.63 -6.17 -2.84
C ALA A 34 14.27 -5.80 -3.44
N VAL A 35 13.18 -6.16 -2.76
CA VAL A 35 11.81 -5.79 -3.16
C VAL A 35 11.68 -4.27 -3.20
N ALA A 36 12.04 -3.58 -2.11
CA ALA A 36 11.92 -2.13 -2.03
C ALA A 36 12.74 -1.38 -3.11
N LYS A 37 13.97 -1.83 -3.41
CA LYS A 37 14.75 -1.29 -4.54
C LYS A 37 14.05 -1.47 -5.87
N ALA A 38 13.50 -2.65 -6.12
CA ALA A 38 12.80 -2.97 -7.37
C ALA A 38 11.58 -2.09 -7.62
N ILE A 39 10.92 -1.62 -6.55
CA ILE A 39 9.75 -0.75 -6.62
C ILE A 39 10.09 0.75 -6.51
N GLY A 40 11.38 1.10 -6.45
CA GLY A 40 11.85 2.46 -6.65
C GLY A 40 12.28 3.23 -5.40
N TYR A 41 12.63 2.54 -4.29
CA TYR A 41 13.26 3.17 -3.14
C TYR A 41 14.79 3.19 -3.27
N SER A 42 15.42 4.24 -2.76
CA SER A 42 16.86 4.42 -2.77
C SER A 42 17.53 3.64 -1.63
N GLU A 43 18.85 3.48 -1.70
CA GLU A 43 19.65 2.92 -0.60
C GLU A 43 19.54 3.76 0.69
N GLU A 44 19.42 5.08 0.55
CA GLU A 44 19.23 5.98 1.66
C GLU A 44 17.88 5.76 2.35
N ASP A 45 16.79 5.61 1.57
CA ASP A 45 15.47 5.28 2.08
C ASP A 45 15.48 3.96 2.88
N LEU A 46 16.15 2.93 2.33
CA LEU A 46 16.27 1.63 2.95
C LEU A 46 17.09 1.67 4.25
N THR A 47 18.13 2.48 4.29
CA THR A 47 18.96 2.64 5.49
C THR A 47 18.17 3.35 6.59
N LEU A 48 17.43 4.42 6.24
CA LEU A 48 16.64 5.19 7.19
C LEU A 48 15.55 4.35 7.88
N ALA A 49 14.79 3.61 7.11
CA ALA A 49 13.62 2.88 7.59
C ALA A 49 13.81 1.34 7.58
N GLN A 50 15.04 0.87 7.74
CA GLN A 50 15.40 -0.54 7.61
C GLN A 50 14.53 -1.48 8.45
N GLN A 51 14.26 -1.11 9.71
CA GLN A 51 13.47 -1.93 10.64
C GLN A 51 11.97 -1.95 10.31
N ALA A 52 11.49 -0.95 9.57
CA ALA A 52 10.10 -0.86 9.12
C ALA A 52 9.88 -1.54 7.76
N ASN A 53 10.95 -1.95 7.06
CA ASN A 53 10.86 -2.57 5.75
C ASN A 53 10.55 -4.07 5.88
N LEU A 54 9.29 -4.42 5.76
CA LEU A 54 8.78 -5.80 5.79
C LEU A 54 8.69 -6.45 4.40
N GLY A 55 9.18 -5.79 3.34
CA GLY A 55 9.07 -6.27 1.96
C GLY A 55 7.64 -6.22 1.43
N LEU A 56 6.84 -5.28 1.93
CA LEU A 56 5.47 -5.01 1.51
C LEU A 56 5.43 -3.80 0.57
N GLY A 57 4.34 -3.68 -0.20
CA GLY A 57 4.15 -2.58 -1.14
C GLY A 57 4.36 -2.97 -2.61
N CYS A 58 3.86 -2.16 -3.51
CA CYS A 58 3.89 -2.38 -4.96
C CYS A 58 4.39 -1.16 -5.76
N GLY A 59 4.91 -0.15 -5.06
CA GLY A 59 5.50 1.04 -5.65
C GLY A 59 6.05 1.98 -4.58
N ASN A 60 6.50 3.15 -5.02
CA ASN A 60 6.98 4.23 -4.15
C ASN A 60 6.07 5.46 -4.36
N PRO A 61 5.06 5.70 -3.50
CA PRO A 61 4.18 6.87 -3.61
C PRO A 61 4.94 8.18 -3.36
N LEU A 62 6.01 8.13 -2.55
CA LEU A 62 6.82 9.31 -2.21
C LEU A 62 7.63 9.85 -3.39
N ALA A 63 7.81 9.05 -4.45
CA ALA A 63 8.47 9.50 -5.67
C ALA A 63 7.64 10.55 -6.44
N LEU A 64 6.32 10.61 -6.19
CA LEU A 64 5.40 11.57 -6.80
C LEU A 64 5.00 12.69 -5.82
N ALA A 65 5.18 12.44 -4.53
CA ALA A 65 4.74 13.34 -3.49
C ALA A 65 5.70 14.54 -3.37
N ALA A 66 5.18 15.74 -3.62
CA ALA A 66 5.93 16.99 -3.43
C ALA A 66 5.91 17.39 -1.94
N ILE A 67 6.49 16.54 -1.07
CA ILE A 67 6.53 16.80 0.37
C ILE A 67 7.40 18.03 0.64
N GLN A 68 6.84 18.99 1.38
CA GLN A 68 7.53 20.20 1.84
C GLN A 68 7.69 20.18 3.36
N PRO A 69 8.74 20.83 3.89
CA PRO A 69 8.87 21.05 5.34
C PRO A 69 7.63 21.70 5.93
N GLY A 70 7.18 21.23 7.08
CA GLY A 70 6.01 21.74 7.78
C GLY A 70 4.66 21.13 7.39
N MET A 71 4.60 20.30 6.36
CA MET A 71 3.37 19.61 5.95
C MET A 71 2.89 18.60 6.99
N THR A 72 1.57 18.40 7.04
CA THR A 72 0.93 17.24 7.66
C THR A 72 0.68 16.18 6.61
N VAL A 73 1.31 15.01 6.75
CA VAL A 73 1.19 13.86 5.84
C VAL A 73 0.43 12.75 6.53
N LEU A 74 -0.52 12.14 5.81
CA LEU A 74 -1.25 10.95 6.24
C LEU A 74 -0.82 9.75 5.39
N ASP A 75 -0.43 8.67 6.04
CA ASP A 75 -0.07 7.39 5.42
C ASP A 75 -1.19 6.36 5.68
N LEU A 76 -1.85 5.92 4.60
CA LEU A 76 -2.94 4.94 4.66
C LEU A 76 -2.37 3.53 4.62
N GLY A 77 -2.75 2.70 5.62
CA GLY A 77 -2.21 1.35 5.76
C GLY A 77 -0.71 1.39 6.03
N SER A 78 -0.31 2.21 7.00
CA SER A 78 1.11 2.53 7.27
C SER A 78 1.98 1.32 7.65
N GLY A 79 1.36 0.18 7.99
CA GLY A 79 2.07 -1.02 8.42
C GLY A 79 3.05 -0.73 9.55
N ALA A 80 4.29 -1.19 9.44
CA ALA A 80 5.38 -0.93 10.39
C ALA A 80 5.98 0.49 10.27
N GLY A 81 5.43 1.37 9.41
CA GLY A 81 5.78 2.78 9.30
C GLY A 81 6.81 3.13 8.23
N PHE A 82 7.08 2.26 7.26
CA PHE A 82 8.16 2.48 6.27
C PHE A 82 8.00 3.81 5.52
N ASP A 83 6.87 4.02 4.82
CA ASP A 83 6.62 5.25 4.06
C ASP A 83 6.39 6.45 5.00
N ALA A 84 5.78 6.23 6.17
CA ALA A 84 5.61 7.26 7.20
C ALA A 84 6.96 7.85 7.67
N PHE A 85 8.00 7.03 7.90
CA PHE A 85 9.30 7.53 8.31
C PHE A 85 10.04 8.25 7.18
N LEU A 86 9.88 7.82 5.95
CA LEU A 86 10.43 8.55 4.79
C LEU A 86 9.75 9.92 4.62
N ALA A 87 8.44 9.97 4.83
CA ALA A 87 7.69 11.24 4.85
C ALA A 87 8.13 12.13 6.02
N TRP A 88 8.30 11.55 7.23
CA TRP A 88 8.77 12.25 8.42
C TRP A 88 10.12 12.97 8.19
N ARG A 89 11.06 12.30 7.56
CA ARG A 89 12.35 12.90 7.23
C ARG A 89 12.19 14.15 6.35
N ARG A 90 11.22 14.12 5.42
CA ARG A 90 11.01 15.21 4.46
C ARG A 90 10.20 16.38 5.04
N VAL A 91 9.19 16.11 5.90
CA VAL A 91 8.40 17.19 6.53
C VAL A 91 9.20 17.94 7.59
N GLY A 92 10.27 17.36 8.12
CA GLY A 92 11.14 17.97 9.12
C GLY A 92 10.46 18.19 10.48
N PRO A 93 11.14 18.94 11.38
CA PRO A 93 10.69 19.07 12.77
C PRO A 93 9.39 19.89 12.96
N THR A 94 9.03 20.71 11.99
CA THR A 94 7.81 21.54 12.03
C THR A 94 6.61 20.86 11.37
N GLY A 95 6.82 19.76 10.64
CA GLY A 95 5.76 18.98 10.04
C GLY A 95 5.25 17.88 10.96
N ARG A 96 4.28 17.13 10.48
CA ARG A 96 3.66 16.00 11.20
C ARG A 96 3.37 14.86 10.24
N VAL A 97 3.51 13.63 10.72
CA VAL A 97 3.05 12.45 9.98
C VAL A 97 2.06 11.66 10.84
N ILE A 98 0.99 11.24 10.21
CA ILE A 98 -0.03 10.36 10.81
C ILE A 98 -0.04 9.07 9.99
N GLY A 99 0.25 7.93 10.61
CA GLY A 99 0.06 6.61 10.03
C GLY A 99 -1.23 6.00 10.53
N VAL A 100 -2.05 5.46 9.64
CA VAL A 100 -3.27 4.71 10.01
C VAL A 100 -3.15 3.28 9.56
N ASP A 101 -3.38 2.33 10.46
CA ASP A 101 -3.44 0.89 10.17
C ASP A 101 -4.52 0.21 11.00
N MET A 102 -5.12 -0.86 10.49
CA MET A 102 -6.14 -1.61 11.21
C MET A 102 -5.57 -2.71 12.12
N THR A 103 -4.28 -3.05 11.94
CA THR A 103 -3.61 -4.20 12.55
C THR A 103 -2.83 -3.77 13.78
N ASP A 104 -3.18 -4.31 14.96
CA ASP A 104 -2.52 -3.94 16.22
C ASP A 104 -1.03 -4.28 16.24
N ASP A 105 -0.64 -5.43 15.67
CA ASP A 105 0.75 -5.87 15.60
C ASP A 105 1.61 -4.92 14.73
N MET A 106 1.06 -4.45 13.59
CA MET A 106 1.71 -3.45 12.75
C MET A 106 1.91 -2.14 13.49
N LEU A 107 0.87 -1.65 14.17
CA LEU A 107 0.95 -0.41 14.96
C LEU A 107 1.94 -0.51 16.12
N ALA A 108 2.01 -1.66 16.79
CA ALA A 108 2.99 -1.90 17.85
C ALA A 108 4.42 -1.83 17.29
N GLN A 109 4.67 -2.46 16.15
CA GLN A 109 5.96 -2.41 15.48
C GLN A 109 6.29 -0.99 14.99
N ALA A 110 5.32 -0.28 14.41
CA ALA A 110 5.49 1.11 13.95
C ALA A 110 5.87 2.06 15.10
N ARG A 111 5.21 1.97 16.24
CA ARG A 111 5.52 2.78 17.44
C ARG A 111 6.91 2.48 17.98
N LYS A 112 7.29 1.20 18.06
CA LYS A 112 8.65 0.80 18.46
C LYS A 112 9.71 1.36 17.49
N ASN A 113 9.44 1.33 16.20
CA ASN A 113 10.33 1.90 15.20
C ASN A 113 10.44 3.44 15.34
N ALA A 114 9.32 4.13 15.61
CA ALA A 114 9.31 5.58 15.86
C ALA A 114 10.16 5.97 17.08
N GLU A 115 10.05 5.22 18.18
CA GLU A 115 10.89 5.42 19.37
C GLU A 115 12.39 5.23 19.04
N GLY A 116 12.74 4.16 18.31
CA GLY A 116 14.10 3.87 17.89
C GLY A 116 14.71 4.94 16.99
N LEU A 117 13.89 5.60 16.17
CA LEU A 117 14.30 6.70 15.29
C LEU A 117 14.26 8.09 15.96
N GLY A 118 13.67 8.21 17.16
CA GLY A 118 13.39 9.50 17.79
C GLY A 118 12.39 10.36 17.00
N ALA A 119 11.46 9.73 16.29
CA ALA A 119 10.48 10.37 15.43
C ALA A 119 9.28 10.90 16.24
N THR A 120 9.48 11.98 16.99
CA THR A 120 8.51 12.52 17.97
C THR A 120 7.28 13.18 17.36
N ASN A 121 7.33 13.54 16.08
CA ASN A 121 6.23 14.15 15.32
C ASN A 121 5.58 13.15 14.33
N VAL A 122 5.74 11.85 14.57
CA VAL A 122 5.01 10.78 13.91
C VAL A 122 4.03 10.14 14.89
N GLU A 123 2.77 10.00 14.48
CA GLU A 123 1.71 9.38 15.27
C GLU A 123 1.10 8.22 14.51
N PHE A 124 0.89 7.08 15.19
CA PHE A 124 0.24 5.91 14.63
C PHE A 124 -1.11 5.66 15.29
N ARG A 125 -2.18 5.68 14.48
CA ARG A 125 -3.58 5.53 14.90
C ARG A 125 -4.16 4.23 14.39
N LYS A 126 -4.95 3.56 15.24
CA LYS A 126 -5.75 2.41 14.82
C LYS A 126 -6.99 2.90 14.09
N GLY A 127 -7.23 2.40 12.88
CA GLY A 127 -8.41 2.72 12.09
C GLY A 127 -8.48 1.94 10.80
N GLN A 128 -9.65 1.95 10.19
CA GLN A 128 -9.88 1.46 8.84
C GLN A 128 -9.78 2.62 7.85
N ILE A 129 -9.30 2.36 6.65
CA ILE A 129 -9.12 3.41 5.64
C ILE A 129 -10.44 3.92 5.06
N GLU A 130 -11.54 3.17 5.26
CA GLU A 130 -12.91 3.56 4.95
C GLU A 130 -13.52 4.55 5.95
N HIS A 131 -12.91 4.66 7.16
CA HIS A 131 -13.34 5.53 8.27
C HIS A 131 -12.11 6.01 9.04
N LEU A 132 -11.45 7.02 8.51
CA LEU A 132 -10.17 7.51 9.04
C LEU A 132 -10.35 8.24 10.38
N PRO A 133 -9.57 7.89 11.42
CA PRO A 133 -9.56 8.63 12.70
C PRO A 133 -8.76 9.94 12.56
N VAL A 134 -9.11 10.75 11.56
CA VAL A 134 -8.43 12.00 11.18
C VAL A 134 -9.47 13.06 10.91
N GLU A 135 -9.22 14.28 11.34
CA GLU A 135 -10.14 15.42 11.22
C GLU A 135 -10.28 15.87 9.76
N ASP A 136 -11.46 16.45 9.43
CA ASP A 136 -11.75 17.02 8.13
C ASP A 136 -10.76 18.14 7.78
N GLY A 137 -10.28 18.18 6.55
CA GLY A 137 -9.48 19.28 6.04
C GLY A 137 -8.21 19.56 6.85
N SER A 138 -7.61 18.55 7.47
CA SER A 138 -6.46 18.69 8.36
C SER A 138 -5.12 18.28 7.73
N VAL A 139 -5.14 17.60 6.58
CA VAL A 139 -3.99 16.95 5.95
C VAL A 139 -3.59 17.69 4.67
N ASP A 140 -2.30 17.94 4.49
CA ASP A 140 -1.76 18.55 3.26
C ASP A 140 -1.52 17.50 2.17
N LEU A 141 -1.14 16.29 2.57
CA LEU A 141 -0.83 15.20 1.65
C LEU A 141 -1.29 13.86 2.22
N VAL A 142 -1.98 13.07 1.42
CA VAL A 142 -2.25 11.65 1.67
C VAL A 142 -1.34 10.80 0.81
N ILE A 143 -0.66 9.83 1.41
CA ILE A 143 0.09 8.79 0.72
C ILE A 143 -0.53 7.41 0.96
N SER A 144 -0.38 6.49 0.02
CA SER A 144 -0.84 5.11 0.14
C SER A 144 -0.01 4.17 -0.71
N ASN A 145 0.33 3.00 -0.16
CA ASN A 145 1.11 1.99 -0.86
C ASN A 145 0.44 0.61 -0.74
N CYS A 146 -0.25 0.19 -1.81
CA CYS A 146 -0.83 -1.16 -1.96
C CYS A 146 -1.88 -1.57 -0.90
N VAL A 147 -2.57 -0.61 -0.28
CA VAL A 147 -3.57 -0.91 0.75
C VAL A 147 -5.01 -0.76 0.27
N ILE A 148 -5.29 0.13 -0.68
CA ILE A 148 -6.67 0.44 -1.10
C ILE A 148 -7.35 -0.79 -1.73
N ASN A 149 -6.58 -1.67 -2.35
CA ASN A 149 -7.10 -2.93 -2.90
C ASN A 149 -7.56 -3.94 -1.84
N LEU A 150 -7.11 -3.80 -0.60
CA LEU A 150 -7.55 -4.63 0.51
C LEU A 150 -8.90 -4.17 1.09
N SER A 151 -9.33 -2.96 0.74
CA SER A 151 -10.64 -2.43 1.11
C SER A 151 -11.75 -3.01 0.22
N PRO A 152 -12.85 -3.48 0.83
CA PRO A 152 -14.06 -3.87 0.10
C PRO A 152 -14.86 -2.66 -0.42
N ASP A 153 -14.69 -1.47 0.18
CA ASP A 153 -15.39 -0.22 -0.20
C ASP A 153 -14.41 0.88 -0.62
N LYS A 154 -13.84 0.76 -1.80
CA LYS A 154 -12.94 1.78 -2.37
C LYS A 154 -13.60 3.16 -2.52
N PRO A 155 -14.90 3.26 -2.88
CA PRO A 155 -15.60 4.55 -2.86
C PRO A 155 -15.56 5.24 -1.50
N ALA A 156 -15.71 4.51 -0.38
CA ALA A 156 -15.57 5.09 0.96
C ALA A 156 -14.14 5.60 1.20
N VAL A 157 -13.13 4.82 0.80
CA VAL A 157 -11.72 5.24 0.95
C VAL A 157 -11.44 6.55 0.21
N PHE A 158 -11.89 6.69 -1.04
CA PHE A 158 -11.65 7.94 -1.78
C PHE A 158 -12.46 9.12 -1.23
N ARG A 159 -13.67 8.90 -0.69
CA ARG A 159 -14.42 9.94 0.04
C ARG A 159 -13.67 10.39 1.32
N GLU A 160 -13.06 9.44 2.04
CA GLU A 160 -12.24 9.75 3.22
C GLU A 160 -10.97 10.53 2.85
N ILE A 161 -10.28 10.14 1.77
CA ILE A 161 -9.14 10.91 1.24
C ILE A 161 -9.57 12.36 0.95
N TYR A 162 -10.70 12.54 0.26
CA TYR A 162 -11.23 13.87 0.00
C TYR A 162 -11.55 14.61 1.30
N ARG A 163 -12.23 13.98 2.25
CA ARG A 163 -12.65 14.59 3.51
C ARG A 163 -11.47 15.13 4.32
N VAL A 164 -10.42 14.33 4.49
CA VAL A 164 -9.28 14.68 5.35
C VAL A 164 -8.31 15.68 4.71
N LEU A 165 -8.23 15.72 3.37
CA LEU A 165 -7.38 16.67 2.67
C LEU A 165 -7.87 18.11 2.88
N LYS A 166 -6.97 19.04 3.10
CA LYS A 166 -7.24 20.48 3.01
C LYS A 166 -7.67 20.86 1.58
N PRO A 167 -8.43 21.94 1.36
CA PRO A 167 -8.56 22.51 0.02
C PRO A 167 -7.17 22.77 -0.59
N GLY A 168 -6.95 22.30 -1.82
CA GLY A 168 -5.63 22.30 -2.46
C GLY A 168 -4.68 21.19 -2.02
N GLY A 169 -5.03 20.41 -1.00
CA GLY A 169 -4.25 19.26 -0.53
C GLY A 169 -4.15 18.16 -1.59
N GLN A 170 -3.08 17.40 -1.55
CA GLN A 170 -2.71 16.43 -2.59
C GLN A 170 -2.79 14.99 -2.08
N PHE A 171 -2.85 14.04 -2.99
CA PHE A 171 -2.63 12.64 -2.68
C PHE A 171 -1.67 12.00 -3.69
N ALA A 172 -0.93 10.98 -3.23
CA ALA A 172 -0.05 10.17 -4.05
C ALA A 172 -0.20 8.69 -3.64
N ILE A 173 -0.67 7.87 -4.57
CA ILE A 173 -0.99 6.47 -4.36
C ILE A 173 -0.13 5.62 -5.29
N SER A 174 0.47 4.56 -4.75
CA SER A 174 1.01 3.44 -5.54
C SER A 174 0.14 2.22 -5.26
N ASP A 175 -0.53 1.68 -6.29
CA ASP A 175 -1.40 0.51 -6.11
C ASP A 175 -1.41 -0.39 -7.34
N LEU A 176 -1.92 -1.61 -7.19
CA LEU A 176 -2.19 -2.50 -8.30
C LEU A 176 -3.55 -2.17 -8.92
N VAL A 177 -3.63 -2.24 -10.23
CA VAL A 177 -4.88 -2.10 -10.98
C VAL A 177 -4.99 -3.19 -12.04
N LEU A 178 -6.20 -3.44 -12.48
CA LEU A 178 -6.45 -4.34 -13.60
C LEU A 178 -6.47 -3.54 -14.90
N LEU A 179 -5.74 -4.03 -15.90
CA LEU A 179 -5.80 -3.54 -17.28
C LEU A 179 -6.88 -4.27 -18.08
N LYS A 180 -7.28 -5.44 -17.64
CA LYS A 180 -8.39 -6.28 -18.10
C LYS A 180 -8.89 -7.14 -16.96
N GLU A 181 -10.06 -7.72 -17.09
CA GLU A 181 -10.62 -8.61 -16.08
C GLU A 181 -9.73 -9.82 -15.78
N LEU A 182 -9.72 -10.22 -14.50
CA LEU A 182 -9.03 -11.42 -14.07
C LEU A 182 -9.80 -12.69 -14.48
N PRO A 183 -9.11 -13.80 -14.73
CA PRO A 183 -9.75 -15.10 -14.79
C PRO A 183 -10.56 -15.37 -13.50
N GLU A 184 -11.76 -15.96 -13.63
CA GLU A 184 -12.67 -16.16 -12.50
C GLU A 184 -12.04 -16.91 -11.31
N LYS A 185 -11.16 -17.87 -11.59
CA LYS A 185 -10.41 -18.61 -10.56
C LYS A 185 -9.54 -17.70 -9.72
N VAL A 186 -8.85 -16.75 -10.35
CA VAL A 186 -7.96 -15.80 -9.69
C VAL A 186 -8.76 -14.76 -8.90
N ALA A 187 -9.86 -14.27 -9.49
CA ALA A 187 -10.74 -13.28 -8.84
C ALA A 187 -11.39 -13.80 -7.56
N LYS A 188 -11.55 -15.12 -7.42
CA LYS A 188 -12.14 -15.78 -6.24
C LYS A 188 -11.09 -16.32 -5.25
N ASP A 189 -9.81 -16.17 -5.55
CA ASP A 189 -8.73 -16.72 -4.73
C ASP A 189 -8.39 -15.76 -3.57
N VAL A 190 -8.49 -16.29 -2.34
CA VAL A 190 -8.23 -15.51 -1.11
C VAL A 190 -6.75 -15.11 -1.02
N SER A 191 -5.83 -15.97 -1.46
CA SER A 191 -4.39 -15.66 -1.44
C SER A 191 -4.05 -14.54 -2.43
N ALA A 192 -4.71 -14.53 -3.60
CA ALA A 192 -4.63 -13.46 -4.57
C ALA A 192 -5.22 -12.14 -4.03
N TYR A 193 -6.27 -12.20 -3.20
CA TYR A 193 -6.85 -11.04 -2.56
C TYR A 193 -5.88 -10.41 -1.55
N VAL A 194 -5.36 -11.22 -0.65
CA VAL A 194 -4.37 -10.77 0.36
C VAL A 194 -3.08 -10.26 -0.31
N GLY A 195 -2.76 -10.78 -1.49
CA GLY A 195 -1.69 -10.26 -2.36
C GLY A 195 -2.07 -9.02 -3.18
N CYS A 196 -3.16 -8.32 -2.85
CA CYS A 196 -3.67 -7.12 -3.53
C CYS A 196 -4.09 -7.31 -5.01
N VAL A 197 -4.15 -8.54 -5.52
CA VAL A 197 -4.46 -8.82 -6.93
C VAL A 197 -5.96 -9.03 -7.13
N ALA A 198 -6.59 -9.95 -6.39
CA ALA A 198 -8.01 -10.23 -6.57
C ALA A 198 -8.92 -9.09 -6.08
N GLY A 199 -8.42 -8.23 -5.20
CA GLY A 199 -9.09 -7.00 -4.79
C GLY A 199 -8.86 -5.80 -5.72
N ALA A 200 -7.98 -5.91 -6.73
CA ALA A 200 -7.71 -4.82 -7.65
C ALA A 200 -8.93 -4.51 -8.55
N SER A 201 -9.16 -3.24 -8.82
CA SER A 201 -10.21 -2.77 -9.75
C SER A 201 -9.63 -2.49 -11.13
N LEU A 202 -10.47 -2.49 -12.16
CA LEU A 202 -10.08 -1.96 -13.45
C LEU A 202 -9.56 -0.51 -13.29
N LEU A 203 -8.51 -0.16 -14.00
CA LEU A 203 -7.92 1.18 -13.95
C LEU A 203 -8.96 2.28 -14.19
N THR A 204 -9.87 2.07 -15.12
CA THR A 204 -10.97 2.99 -15.44
C THR A 204 -11.91 3.20 -14.26
N ASP A 205 -12.25 2.13 -13.52
CA ASP A 205 -13.10 2.20 -12.34
C ASP A 205 -12.38 2.85 -11.17
N TYR A 206 -11.09 2.55 -10.99
CA TYR A 206 -10.26 3.14 -9.95
C TYR A 206 -10.20 4.67 -10.08
N VAL A 207 -9.97 5.16 -11.32
CA VAL A 207 -9.97 6.60 -11.62
C VAL A 207 -11.37 7.20 -11.48
N ARG A 208 -12.41 6.53 -11.97
CA ARG A 208 -13.80 6.99 -11.88
C ARG A 208 -14.19 7.21 -10.43
N VAL A 209 -13.92 6.28 -9.53
CA VAL A 209 -14.25 6.39 -8.10
C VAL A 209 -13.54 7.57 -7.43
N ALA A 210 -12.28 7.84 -7.80
CA ALA A 210 -11.56 9.01 -7.30
C ALA A 210 -12.22 10.34 -7.76
N LEU A 211 -12.65 10.42 -9.03
CA LEU A 211 -13.37 11.58 -9.57
C LEU A 211 -14.73 11.76 -8.92
N GLU A 212 -15.49 10.68 -8.71
CA GLU A 212 -16.79 10.69 -8.06
C GLU A 212 -16.71 11.16 -6.59
N ALA A 213 -15.59 10.92 -5.93
CA ALA A 213 -15.30 11.45 -4.59
C ALA A 213 -15.00 12.97 -4.57
N GLY A 214 -14.90 13.62 -5.73
CA GLY A 214 -14.60 15.05 -5.86
C GLY A 214 -13.12 15.40 -6.02
N LEU A 215 -12.23 14.38 -6.11
CA LEU A 215 -10.81 14.60 -6.37
C LEU A 215 -10.60 15.03 -7.83
N ALA A 216 -9.59 15.85 -8.09
CA ALA A 216 -9.35 16.47 -9.38
C ALA A 216 -7.86 16.44 -9.77
N GLU A 217 -7.58 16.88 -10.99
CA GLU A 217 -6.22 16.91 -11.57
C GLU A 217 -5.50 15.56 -11.46
N LEU A 218 -6.27 14.48 -11.71
CA LEU A 218 -5.72 13.13 -11.65
C LEU A 218 -4.70 12.92 -12.77
N ALA A 219 -3.53 12.38 -12.40
CA ALA A 219 -2.52 11.97 -13.35
C ALA A 219 -1.93 10.61 -12.97
N ILE A 220 -1.59 9.83 -13.98
CA ILE A 220 -0.97 8.51 -13.85
C ILE A 220 0.36 8.55 -14.64
N PRO A 221 1.43 9.11 -14.02
CA PRO A 221 2.70 9.27 -14.72
C PRO A 221 3.42 7.94 -14.98
N GLN A 222 3.04 6.88 -14.28
CA GLN A 222 3.69 5.58 -14.42
C GLN A 222 2.69 4.42 -14.33
N ILE A 223 2.79 3.51 -15.30
CA ILE A 223 2.12 2.20 -15.31
C ILE A 223 3.20 1.15 -15.56
N VAL A 224 3.39 0.25 -14.60
CA VAL A 224 4.37 -0.85 -14.68
C VAL A 224 3.62 -2.17 -14.77
N PRO A 225 3.61 -2.86 -15.92
CA PRO A 225 2.99 -4.19 -16.03
C PRO A 225 3.59 -5.19 -15.03
N SER A 226 2.76 -6.06 -14.46
CA SER A 226 3.19 -7.08 -13.48
C SER A 226 4.25 -8.02 -14.02
N SER A 227 4.29 -8.26 -15.33
CA SER A 227 5.36 -9.05 -15.93
C SER A 227 6.75 -8.51 -15.59
N LYS A 228 6.92 -7.18 -15.57
CA LYS A 228 8.18 -6.54 -15.15
C LYS A 228 8.42 -6.64 -13.65
N LEU A 229 7.35 -6.63 -12.84
CA LEU A 229 7.46 -6.82 -11.39
C LEU A 229 7.84 -8.25 -11.06
N LEU A 230 7.30 -9.26 -11.74
CA LEU A 230 7.67 -10.66 -11.57
C LEU A 230 9.17 -10.88 -11.82
N VAL A 231 9.74 -10.23 -12.85
CA VAL A 231 11.19 -10.22 -13.08
C VAL A 231 11.93 -9.64 -11.90
N ALA A 232 11.51 -8.48 -11.43
CA ALA A 232 12.13 -7.77 -10.31
C ALA A 232 12.07 -8.57 -9.00
N TYR A 233 11.00 -9.34 -8.80
CA TYR A 233 10.85 -10.26 -7.65
C TYR A 233 11.60 -11.59 -7.82
N GLY A 234 12.31 -11.81 -8.94
CA GLY A 234 13.04 -13.05 -9.20
C GLY A 234 12.15 -14.26 -9.47
N LEU A 235 10.88 -14.04 -9.81
CA LEU A 235 9.88 -15.10 -10.00
C LEU A 235 9.88 -15.67 -11.43
N GLU A 236 10.55 -15.04 -12.40
CA GLU A 236 10.60 -15.51 -13.80
C GLU A 236 11.36 -16.83 -13.98
N GLN A 237 12.25 -17.22 -13.05
CA GLN A 237 13.11 -18.39 -13.20
C GLN A 237 12.68 -19.60 -12.36
N GLN A 238 11.63 -19.48 -11.58
CA GLN A 238 11.16 -20.60 -10.78
C GLN A 238 10.21 -21.47 -11.62
N LYS A 239 10.78 -22.56 -12.23
CA LYS A 239 9.98 -23.74 -12.56
C LYS A 239 9.20 -24.17 -11.31
N PRO A 240 7.98 -24.75 -11.43
CA PRO A 240 7.15 -25.15 -10.29
C PRO A 240 7.77 -26.32 -9.51
N ALA A 241 8.87 -26.07 -8.86
CA ALA A 241 9.53 -27.02 -7.98
C ALA A 241 9.92 -26.28 -6.71
N THR A 242 9.22 -26.60 -5.62
CA THR A 242 9.45 -26.19 -4.23
C THR A 242 9.16 -24.73 -3.90
N SER A 243 7.94 -24.48 -3.41
CA SER A 243 7.52 -23.17 -2.87
C SER A 243 8.38 -22.77 -1.67
N CYS A 244 9.07 -21.65 -1.75
CA CYS A 244 9.71 -21.01 -0.60
C CYS A 244 8.70 -20.47 0.43
N CYS A 245 7.44 -20.34 0.06
CA CYS A 245 6.35 -19.89 0.92
C CYS A 245 5.42 -21.07 1.14
N GLY A 246 5.66 -21.94 2.10
CA GLY A 246 4.90 -23.11 2.57
C GLY A 246 3.46 -23.37 2.08
N GLY A 247 3.12 -22.96 0.88
CA GLY A 247 1.84 -23.12 0.19
C GLY A 247 2.03 -24.01 -1.04
N SER A 248 1.34 -25.12 -1.06
CA SER A 248 1.11 -25.99 -2.20
C SER A 248 0.72 -25.20 -3.46
N ALA A 249 1.18 -25.63 -4.63
CA ALA A 249 0.59 -25.48 -5.99
C ALA A 249 -0.12 -24.16 -6.42
N ASP A 250 -0.37 -23.21 -5.52
CA ASP A 250 -1.30 -22.11 -5.68
C ASP A 250 -0.70 -20.82 -6.28
N SER A 251 0.59 -20.79 -6.59
CA SER A 251 1.23 -19.64 -7.25
C SER A 251 0.95 -19.54 -8.77
N HIS A 252 0.18 -20.48 -9.32
CA HIS A 252 -0.19 -20.49 -10.74
C HIS A 252 -0.98 -19.24 -11.16
N TRP A 253 -1.79 -18.69 -10.25
CA TRP A 253 -2.54 -17.46 -10.49
C TRP A 253 -1.65 -16.24 -10.80
N MET A 254 -0.42 -16.19 -10.28
CA MET A 254 0.50 -15.08 -10.53
C MET A 254 0.86 -14.96 -12.00
N TYR A 255 1.06 -16.08 -12.69
CA TYR A 255 1.34 -16.10 -14.14
C TYR A 255 0.10 -15.73 -14.96
N GLU A 256 -1.07 -16.23 -14.58
CA GLU A 256 -2.33 -15.90 -15.26
C GLU A 256 -2.69 -14.41 -15.06
N ALA A 257 -2.46 -13.86 -13.87
CA ALA A 257 -2.71 -12.47 -13.57
C ALA A 257 -1.66 -11.52 -14.19
N ALA A 258 -0.45 -12.00 -14.48
CA ALA A 258 0.67 -11.14 -14.90
C ALA A 258 0.39 -10.25 -16.11
N SER A 259 -0.51 -10.69 -17.01
CA SER A 259 -0.91 -9.90 -18.18
C SER A 259 -2.11 -8.98 -17.91
N ALA A 260 -2.79 -9.17 -16.79
CA ALA A 260 -3.98 -8.41 -16.42
C ALA A 260 -3.70 -7.30 -15.40
N VAL A 261 -2.61 -7.41 -14.65
CA VAL A 261 -2.29 -6.53 -13.50
C VAL A 261 -1.14 -5.60 -13.84
N ALA A 262 -1.24 -4.37 -13.38
CA ALA A 262 -0.15 -3.38 -13.41
C ALA A 262 -0.07 -2.63 -12.07
N SER A 263 1.15 -2.26 -11.67
CA SER A 263 1.34 -1.23 -10.64
C SER A 263 1.20 0.14 -11.29
N VAL A 264 0.40 0.99 -10.67
CA VAL A 264 0.24 2.39 -11.11
C VAL A 264 0.66 3.34 -10.01
N LYS A 265 1.12 4.50 -10.44
CA LYS A 265 1.25 5.66 -9.58
C LYS A 265 0.17 6.67 -9.97
N LEU A 266 -0.77 6.90 -9.07
CA LEU A 266 -1.86 7.87 -9.23
C LEU A 266 -1.65 9.01 -8.26
N HIS A 267 -1.74 10.23 -8.74
CA HIS A 267 -1.80 11.42 -7.90
C HIS A 267 -2.87 12.38 -8.36
N GLY A 268 -3.25 13.30 -7.49
CA GLY A 268 -4.24 14.33 -7.75
C GLY A 268 -4.40 15.22 -6.52
N LYS A 269 -5.46 16.01 -6.49
CA LYS A 269 -5.73 16.96 -5.39
C LYS A 269 -7.20 17.09 -5.06
N ARG A 270 -7.48 17.60 -3.85
CA ARG A 270 -8.77 18.19 -3.50
C ARG A 270 -8.81 19.61 -4.03
N PRO A 271 -9.80 20.02 -4.85
CA PRO A 271 -9.98 21.40 -5.32
C PRO A 271 -10.14 22.40 -4.20
#